data_0f03903f04da2ad6d2843e7d746e88c9
#
_entry.id   0f03903f04da2ad6d2843e7d746e88c9
#
_cell.length_a   1.000
_cell.length_b   1.000
_cell.length_c   1.000
_cell.angle_alpha   90.00
_cell.angle_beta   90.00
_cell.angle_gamma   90.00
#
_symmetry.space_group_name_H-M   'P 1'
#
loop_
_entity.id
_entity.type
_entity.pdbx_description
1 polymer ?
#
loop_
_entity_poly.entity_id
_entity_poly.type
_entity_poly.pdbx_seq_one_letter_code
_entity_poly.pdbx_strand_id
1 'polypeptide(L)'
;FVVSDLDMGMNDWVCEKFDWDDSISYNRGKVLDYEDLEKLESYGRYLDSDNDGICYRTYPGTHPEKGAYFTRGTSHDEYARYTEDGVKNAEVLSRLTKKFQTASSTVPAPVFNQEKSTSSIGIIYFGSTDCSMQEALDNLKDNNVNVDAMRIRSFPFNLEVWEFIEEHDLLFIVEQNRDGQMRTLLMAEGGIIPDKLVSILCFDGQPITASFITNKITAHISGTPSLVAS
;
A
#
# COMPACT_ATOMS: atom_id res chain seq x y z
N PHE A 1 -11.30 -3.34 -9.15
CA PHE A 1 -11.96 -3.97 -7.99
C PHE A 1 -12.01 -2.97 -6.84
N VAL A 2 -13.18 -2.86 -6.18
CA VAL A 2 -13.34 -2.12 -4.94
C VAL A 2 -13.59 -3.13 -3.83
N VAL A 3 -12.80 -3.05 -2.76
CA VAL A 3 -12.88 -3.95 -1.61
C VAL A 3 -13.10 -3.08 -0.37
N SER A 4 -14.02 -3.51 0.50
CA SER A 4 -14.35 -2.81 1.74
C SER A 4 -14.38 -3.81 2.90
N ASP A 5 -14.34 -3.32 4.12
CA ASP A 5 -14.59 -4.13 5.31
C ASP A 5 -16.04 -3.97 5.82
N LEU A 6 -16.40 -4.78 6.81
CA LEU A 6 -17.75 -4.80 7.37
C LEU A 6 -18.09 -3.47 8.05
N ASP A 7 -17.15 -2.87 8.75
CA ASP A 7 -17.35 -1.62 9.47
C ASP A 7 -17.68 -0.46 8.49
N MET A 8 -16.89 -0.31 7.42
CA MET A 8 -17.17 0.67 6.38
C MET A 8 -18.44 0.36 5.57
N GLY A 9 -18.77 -0.93 5.40
CA GLY A 9 -19.94 -1.36 4.63
C GLY A 9 -21.26 -1.24 5.37
N MET A 10 -21.25 -1.23 6.69
CA MET A 10 -22.45 -1.25 7.54
C MET A 10 -22.74 0.08 8.24
N ASN A 11 -21.81 1.01 8.25
CA ASN A 11 -21.96 2.31 8.90
C ASN A 11 -22.11 3.44 7.88
N ASP A 12 -23.06 4.33 8.13
CA ASP A 12 -23.22 5.56 7.37
C ASP A 12 -22.18 6.60 7.82
N TRP A 13 -21.47 7.17 6.86
CA TRP A 13 -20.45 8.17 7.09
C TRP A 13 -20.95 9.53 6.63
N VAL A 14 -20.88 10.52 7.51
CA VAL A 14 -21.16 11.91 7.15
C VAL A 14 -19.95 12.47 6.39
N CYS A 15 -20.21 12.97 5.21
CA CYS A 15 -19.20 13.66 4.39
C CYS A 15 -19.79 14.90 3.74
N GLU A 16 -18.92 15.79 3.30
CA GLU A 16 -19.32 16.91 2.46
C GLU A 16 -19.93 16.44 1.15
N LYS A 17 -20.73 17.29 0.50
CA LYS A 17 -21.27 17.00 -0.82
C LYS A 17 -20.14 16.74 -1.81
N PHE A 18 -20.26 15.65 -2.56
CA PHE A 18 -19.32 15.39 -3.63
C PHE A 18 -19.48 16.42 -4.74
N ASP A 19 -18.40 17.14 -5.03
CA ASP A 19 -18.35 18.02 -6.18
C ASP A 19 -17.99 17.21 -7.42
N TRP A 20 -18.79 17.34 -8.45
CA TRP A 20 -18.53 16.78 -9.77
C TRP A 20 -18.11 17.89 -10.72
N ASP A 21 -16.93 17.75 -11.30
CA ASP A 21 -16.39 18.70 -12.26
C ASP A 21 -16.03 17.97 -13.56
N ASP A 22 -16.81 18.21 -14.60
CA ASP A 22 -16.59 17.61 -15.93
C ASP A 22 -15.31 18.12 -16.61
N SER A 23 -14.71 19.20 -16.11
CA SER A 23 -13.45 19.75 -16.63
C SER A 23 -12.21 19.01 -16.10
N ILE A 24 -12.34 18.17 -15.07
CA ILE A 24 -11.22 17.44 -14.51
C ILE A 24 -10.69 16.40 -15.52
N SER A 25 -9.44 16.58 -15.92
CA SER A 25 -8.71 15.61 -16.73
C SER A 25 -7.82 14.74 -15.86
N TYR A 26 -8.06 13.44 -15.87
CA TYR A 26 -7.27 12.48 -15.12
C TYR A 26 -6.01 12.09 -15.90
N ASN A 27 -4.86 12.10 -15.24
CA ASN A 27 -3.64 11.57 -15.79
C ASN A 27 -3.78 10.04 -16.01
N ARG A 28 -3.74 9.63 -17.26
CA ARG A 28 -3.87 8.21 -17.67
C ARG A 28 -2.53 7.48 -17.75
N GLY A 29 -1.45 8.13 -17.33
CA GLY A 29 -0.09 7.60 -17.41
C GLY A 29 0.49 7.71 -18.81
N LYS A 30 1.42 6.81 -19.14
CA LYS A 30 2.16 6.80 -20.41
C LYS A 30 1.28 6.26 -21.55
N VAL A 31 0.44 7.10 -22.13
CA VAL A 31 -0.42 6.78 -23.28
C VAL A 31 0.10 7.52 -24.51
N LEU A 32 0.42 6.77 -25.57
CA LEU A 32 0.84 7.33 -26.86
C LEU A 32 -0.39 7.73 -27.68
N ASP A 33 -0.32 8.91 -28.28
CA ASP A 33 -1.30 9.40 -29.25
C ASP A 33 -0.88 9.07 -30.70
N TYR A 34 -1.65 9.58 -31.65
CA TYR A 34 -1.38 9.37 -33.09
C TYR A 34 0.01 9.93 -33.50
N GLU A 35 0.33 11.13 -33.05
CA GLU A 35 1.57 11.83 -33.44
C GLU A 35 2.79 11.17 -32.81
N ASP A 36 2.66 10.65 -31.60
CA ASP A 36 3.71 9.88 -30.95
C ASP A 36 4.01 8.58 -31.70
N LEU A 37 2.98 7.89 -32.12
CA LEU A 37 3.11 6.65 -32.89
C LEU A 37 3.72 6.89 -34.27
N GLU A 38 3.46 8.03 -34.92
CA GLU A 38 4.11 8.38 -36.18
C GLU A 38 5.63 8.50 -36.05
N LYS A 39 6.13 9.01 -34.93
CA LYS A 39 7.55 9.18 -34.65
C LYS A 39 8.28 7.88 -34.34
N LEU A 40 7.54 6.82 -33.95
CA LEU A 40 8.13 5.52 -33.60
C LEU A 40 8.35 4.67 -34.84
N GLU A 41 9.52 4.04 -34.94
CA GLU A 41 9.79 3.01 -35.94
C GLU A 41 8.96 1.75 -35.67
N SER A 42 8.87 1.34 -34.40
CA SER A 42 8.06 0.21 -33.97
C SER A 42 7.48 0.44 -32.56
N TYR A 43 6.32 -0.13 -32.29
CA TYR A 43 5.68 -0.08 -30.98
C TYR A 43 5.88 -1.38 -30.21
N GLY A 44 6.37 -1.30 -28.99
CA GLY A 44 6.49 -2.42 -28.04
C GLY A 44 5.62 -2.22 -26.83
N ARG A 45 4.55 -3.03 -26.68
CA ARG A 45 3.61 -2.87 -25.55
C ARG A 45 4.28 -3.05 -24.19
N TYR A 46 5.33 -3.84 -24.13
CA TYR A 46 6.06 -4.16 -22.90
C TYR A 46 7.50 -3.65 -22.91
N LEU A 47 7.81 -2.77 -23.86
CA LEU A 47 9.11 -2.11 -23.95
C LEU A 47 9.22 -1.01 -22.88
N ASP A 48 10.23 -1.11 -22.01
CA ASP A 48 10.55 -0.14 -20.98
C ASP A 48 11.56 0.88 -21.50
N SER A 49 11.08 1.84 -22.30
CA SER A 49 11.94 2.82 -22.98
C SER A 49 12.61 3.80 -22.02
N ASP A 50 11.97 4.12 -20.89
CA ASP A 50 12.46 5.09 -19.91
C ASP A 50 13.21 4.43 -18.76
N ASN A 51 13.28 3.11 -18.77
CA ASN A 51 13.94 2.32 -17.75
C ASN A 51 13.39 2.58 -16.32
N ASP A 52 12.06 2.73 -16.20
CA ASP A 52 11.35 2.87 -14.92
C ASP A 52 10.37 1.72 -14.64
N GLY A 53 10.36 0.70 -15.49
CA GLY A 53 9.47 -0.46 -15.42
C GLY A 53 8.08 -0.23 -15.98
N ILE A 54 7.70 1.02 -16.30
CA ILE A 54 6.36 1.40 -16.78
C ILE A 54 6.38 1.56 -18.30
N CYS A 55 5.72 0.64 -18.99
CA CYS A 55 5.67 0.64 -20.45
C CYS A 55 4.61 1.59 -20.98
N TYR A 56 4.86 2.15 -22.15
CA TYR A 56 3.86 2.91 -22.89
C TYR A 56 2.73 2.03 -23.37
N ARG A 57 1.52 2.59 -23.43
CA ARG A 57 0.32 1.93 -23.95
C ARG A 57 -0.41 2.79 -24.97
N THR A 58 -1.28 2.16 -25.70
CA THR A 58 -2.15 2.79 -26.69
C THR A 58 -3.59 2.41 -26.42
N TYR A 59 -4.53 3.17 -26.97
CA TYR A 59 -5.93 2.78 -27.06
C TYR A 59 -6.24 2.19 -28.42
N PRO A 60 -7.21 1.25 -28.53
CA PRO A 60 -7.67 0.75 -29.82
C PRO A 60 -8.13 1.89 -30.74
N GLY A 61 -7.65 1.89 -31.98
CA GLY A 61 -8.02 2.91 -32.97
C GLY A 61 -7.23 4.21 -32.90
N THR A 62 -6.21 4.33 -32.03
CA THR A 62 -5.36 5.53 -31.98
C THR A 62 -4.63 5.77 -33.32
N HIS A 63 -4.20 4.70 -33.99
CA HIS A 63 -3.49 4.78 -35.27
C HIS A 63 -3.91 3.62 -36.20
N PRO A 64 -4.03 3.82 -37.55
CA PRO A 64 -4.49 2.79 -38.45
C PRO A 64 -3.54 1.58 -38.59
N GLU A 65 -2.23 1.79 -38.45
CA GLU A 65 -1.21 0.76 -38.71
C GLU A 65 -0.33 0.46 -37.48
N LYS A 66 -0.20 1.38 -36.53
CA LYS A 66 0.70 1.28 -35.38
C LYS A 66 -0.06 1.22 -34.07
N GLY A 67 0.59 0.73 -33.00
CA GLY A 67 0.06 0.71 -31.63
C GLY A 67 -0.88 -0.45 -31.34
N ALA A 68 -1.29 -1.23 -32.33
CA ALA A 68 -2.01 -2.49 -32.10
C ALA A 68 -1.05 -3.59 -31.68
N TYR A 69 -1.49 -4.45 -30.78
CA TYR A 69 -0.73 -5.61 -30.34
C TYR A 69 -1.67 -6.76 -29.99
N PHE A 70 -1.13 -7.96 -30.06
CA PHE A 70 -1.80 -9.16 -29.58
C PHE A 70 -0.82 -9.97 -28.75
N THR A 71 -1.25 -10.38 -27.56
CA THR A 71 -0.47 -11.25 -26.71
C THR A 71 -1.30 -12.44 -26.25
N ARG A 72 -0.65 -13.58 -26.07
CA ARG A 72 -1.23 -14.81 -25.53
C ARG A 72 -0.17 -15.60 -24.76
N GLY A 73 -0.63 -16.54 -23.95
CA GLY A 73 0.24 -17.37 -23.11
C GLY A 73 0.77 -16.60 -21.89
N THR A 74 1.61 -17.28 -21.12
CA THR A 74 2.21 -16.73 -19.89
C THR A 74 3.47 -15.92 -20.14
N SER A 75 4.20 -16.21 -21.22
CA SER A 75 5.45 -15.54 -21.56
C SER A 75 5.34 -14.80 -22.90
N HIS A 76 5.88 -13.60 -22.92
CA HIS A 76 5.97 -12.75 -24.12
C HIS A 76 7.24 -11.89 -24.05
N ASP A 77 7.68 -11.40 -25.19
CA ASP A 77 8.76 -10.43 -25.29
C ASP A 77 8.26 -8.97 -25.11
N GLU A 78 9.16 -8.02 -25.23
CA GLU A 78 8.88 -6.58 -25.13
C GLU A 78 7.90 -6.06 -26.20
N TYR A 79 7.72 -6.81 -27.30
CA TYR A 79 6.78 -6.50 -28.39
C TYR A 79 5.45 -7.26 -28.30
N ALA A 80 5.18 -7.91 -27.18
CA ALA A 80 3.99 -8.73 -26.93
C ALA A 80 3.95 -10.05 -27.75
N ARG A 81 5.05 -10.49 -28.32
CA ARG A 81 5.13 -11.74 -29.05
C ARG A 81 5.32 -12.90 -28.11
N TYR A 82 4.60 -13.98 -28.34
CA TYR A 82 4.81 -15.22 -27.56
C TYR A 82 6.25 -15.70 -27.65
N THR A 83 6.80 -16.10 -26.52
CA THR A 83 8.15 -16.67 -26.43
C THR A 83 8.23 -17.72 -25.32
N GLU A 84 9.07 -18.74 -25.53
CA GLU A 84 9.47 -19.73 -24.51
C GLU A 84 10.92 -19.49 -24.05
N ASP A 85 11.54 -18.39 -24.48
CA ASP A 85 12.89 -18.02 -24.08
C ASP A 85 12.91 -17.60 -22.59
N GLY A 86 13.63 -18.38 -21.77
CA GLY A 86 13.76 -18.14 -20.33
C GLY A 86 14.44 -16.81 -19.99
N VAL A 87 15.33 -16.31 -20.84
CA VAL A 87 15.98 -15.01 -20.65
C VAL A 87 14.95 -13.88 -20.81
N LYS A 88 14.13 -13.94 -21.87
CA LYS A 88 13.04 -12.98 -22.09
C LYS A 88 12.01 -12.98 -20.96
N ASN A 89 11.68 -14.17 -20.46
CA ASN A 89 10.78 -14.27 -19.30
C ASN A 89 11.38 -13.61 -18.04
N ALA A 90 12.66 -13.83 -17.77
CA ALA A 90 13.35 -13.22 -16.63
C ALA A 90 13.42 -11.67 -16.76
N GLU A 91 13.67 -11.16 -17.97
CA GLU A 91 13.65 -9.71 -18.25
C GLU A 91 12.28 -9.09 -17.95
N VAL A 92 11.18 -9.74 -18.36
CA VAL A 92 9.82 -9.28 -18.09
C VAL A 92 9.53 -9.27 -16.58
N LEU A 93 9.90 -10.31 -15.84
CA LEU A 93 9.70 -10.37 -14.38
C LEU A 93 10.53 -9.30 -13.66
N SER A 94 11.77 -9.08 -14.08
CA SER A 94 12.63 -8.03 -13.52
C SER A 94 12.05 -6.63 -13.77
N ARG A 95 11.53 -6.40 -14.98
CA ARG A 95 10.81 -5.16 -15.30
C ARG A 95 9.57 -4.96 -14.42
N LEU A 96 8.79 -6.02 -14.18
CA LEU A 96 7.61 -5.95 -13.29
C LEU A 96 8.01 -5.58 -11.86
N THR A 97 9.08 -6.17 -11.33
CA THR A 97 9.62 -5.78 -10.02
C THR A 97 9.98 -4.30 -9.98
N LYS A 98 10.69 -3.81 -11.00
CA LYS A 98 11.03 -2.40 -11.13
C LYS A 98 9.80 -1.49 -11.21
N LYS A 99 8.76 -1.91 -11.93
CA LYS A 99 7.48 -1.18 -11.99
C LYS A 99 6.87 -0.99 -10.60
N PHE A 100 6.89 -2.01 -9.74
CA PHE A 100 6.39 -1.90 -8.37
C PHE A 100 7.27 -0.97 -7.52
N GLN A 101 8.58 -0.98 -7.70
CA GLN A 101 9.47 -0.03 -7.05
C GLN A 101 9.15 1.41 -7.45
N THR A 102 8.95 1.66 -8.75
CA THR A 102 8.52 2.99 -9.24
C THR A 102 7.13 3.37 -8.68
N ALA A 103 6.21 2.42 -8.62
CA ALA A 103 4.85 2.66 -8.11
C ALA A 103 4.84 3.12 -6.66
N SER A 104 5.79 2.69 -5.82
CA SER A 104 5.85 3.09 -4.41
C SER A 104 5.92 4.60 -4.20
N SER A 105 6.50 5.35 -5.16
CA SER A 105 6.57 6.81 -5.11
C SER A 105 5.32 7.53 -5.66
N THR A 106 4.37 6.80 -6.25
CA THR A 106 3.19 7.36 -6.92
C THR A 106 1.87 7.04 -6.21
N VAL A 107 1.88 6.10 -5.27
CA VAL A 107 0.71 5.75 -4.46
C VAL A 107 0.55 6.71 -3.27
N PRO A 108 -0.64 6.81 -2.65
CA PRO A 108 -0.86 7.70 -1.51
C PRO A 108 0.13 7.48 -0.37
N ALA A 109 0.78 8.55 0.07
CA ALA A 109 1.69 8.51 1.20
C ALA A 109 0.98 8.14 2.52
N PRO A 110 1.69 7.57 3.52
CA PRO A 110 1.13 7.32 4.84
C PRO A 110 0.73 8.63 5.53
N VAL A 111 -0.09 8.53 6.57
CA VAL A 111 -0.48 9.66 7.42
C VAL A 111 0.09 9.44 8.81
N PHE A 112 0.71 10.46 9.36
CA PHE A 112 1.30 10.46 10.70
C PHE A 112 0.46 11.28 11.66
N ASN A 113 0.42 10.89 12.94
CA ASN A 113 -0.21 11.68 13.97
C ASN A 113 0.66 12.87 14.45
N GLN A 114 1.95 12.86 14.11
CA GLN A 114 2.93 13.88 14.46
C GLN A 114 3.88 14.14 13.30
N GLU A 115 4.36 15.39 13.17
CA GLU A 115 5.30 15.77 12.10
C GLU A 115 6.71 15.20 12.31
N LYS A 116 7.07 14.93 13.55
CA LYS A 116 8.39 14.36 13.92
C LYS A 116 8.22 13.29 14.96
N SER A 117 9.07 12.27 14.87
CA SER A 117 9.14 11.23 15.88
C SER A 117 9.47 11.83 17.27
N THR A 118 8.70 11.43 18.27
CA THR A 118 8.82 11.86 19.67
C THR A 118 8.99 10.69 20.62
N SER A 119 8.89 9.47 20.12
CA SER A 119 8.93 8.23 20.89
C SER A 119 9.79 7.18 20.21
N SER A 120 10.39 6.27 20.97
CA SER A 120 10.98 5.04 20.43
C SER A 120 9.94 3.93 20.18
N ILE A 121 8.66 4.18 20.50
CA ILE A 121 7.55 3.24 20.32
C ILE A 121 6.61 3.80 19.25
N GLY A 122 6.33 3.01 18.23
CA GLY A 122 5.41 3.37 17.16
C GLY A 122 4.21 2.43 17.06
N ILE A 123 3.14 2.93 16.44
CA ILE A 123 1.96 2.16 16.06
C ILE A 123 1.79 2.25 14.55
N ILE A 124 1.62 1.12 13.88
CA ILE A 124 1.27 1.03 12.47
C ILE A 124 -0.14 0.44 12.36
N TYR A 125 -1.00 1.10 11.61
CA TYR A 125 -2.38 0.67 11.41
C TYR A 125 -2.89 1.03 10.00
N PHE A 126 -4.06 0.54 9.62
CA PHE A 126 -4.69 0.82 8.33
C PHE A 126 -6.21 0.62 8.37
N GLY A 127 -6.89 1.03 7.31
CA GLY A 127 -8.32 0.81 7.12
C GLY A 127 -9.18 1.47 8.18
N SER A 128 -10.27 0.82 8.58
CA SER A 128 -11.24 1.30 9.56
C SER A 128 -10.73 1.38 11.00
N THR A 129 -9.56 0.81 11.30
CA THR A 129 -8.87 1.02 12.58
C THR A 129 -8.64 2.52 12.88
N ASP A 130 -8.61 3.36 11.84
CA ASP A 130 -8.47 4.81 11.94
C ASP A 130 -9.53 5.47 12.84
N CYS A 131 -10.75 4.97 12.81
CA CYS A 131 -11.87 5.53 13.56
C CYS A 131 -11.66 5.47 15.08
N SER A 132 -10.93 4.48 15.56
CA SER A 132 -10.64 4.29 16.99
C SER A 132 -9.25 4.77 17.40
N MET A 133 -8.40 5.14 16.44
CA MET A 133 -6.99 5.37 16.73
C MET A 133 -6.76 6.65 17.52
N GLN A 134 -7.46 7.75 17.21
CA GLN A 134 -7.28 9.01 17.94
C GLN A 134 -7.60 8.85 19.42
N GLU A 135 -8.74 8.23 19.75
CA GLU A 135 -9.12 7.94 21.14
C GLU A 135 -8.11 6.99 21.81
N ALA A 136 -7.57 6.00 21.08
CA ALA A 136 -6.56 5.10 21.62
C ALA A 136 -5.26 5.85 21.97
N LEU A 137 -4.84 6.80 21.13
CA LEU A 137 -3.66 7.63 21.37
C LEU A 137 -3.84 8.54 22.58
N ASP A 138 -5.02 9.15 22.72
CA ASP A 138 -5.36 9.98 23.88
C ASP A 138 -5.34 9.14 25.16
N ASN A 139 -5.94 7.95 25.15
CA ASN A 139 -5.95 7.03 26.28
C ASN A 139 -4.53 6.54 26.65
N LEU A 140 -3.66 6.26 25.68
CA LEU A 140 -2.28 5.89 25.91
C LEU A 140 -1.50 7.02 26.56
N LYS A 141 -1.68 8.25 26.09
CA LYS A 141 -1.09 9.44 26.66
C LYS A 141 -1.52 9.68 28.10
N ASP A 142 -2.80 9.50 28.42
CA ASP A 142 -3.33 9.62 29.79
C ASP A 142 -2.73 8.54 30.71
N ASN A 143 -2.37 7.40 30.17
CA ASN A 143 -1.63 6.32 30.86
C ASN A 143 -0.10 6.54 30.88
N ASN A 144 0.40 7.72 30.49
CA ASN A 144 1.82 8.06 30.37
C ASN A 144 2.61 7.15 29.42
N VAL A 145 1.95 6.62 28.39
CA VAL A 145 2.56 5.87 27.29
C VAL A 145 2.63 6.79 26.08
N ASN A 146 3.83 7.28 25.77
CA ASN A 146 4.07 8.10 24.59
C ASN A 146 4.36 7.21 23.39
N VAL A 147 3.62 7.40 22.30
CA VAL A 147 3.76 6.63 21.06
C VAL A 147 3.58 7.55 19.85
N ASP A 148 4.27 7.23 18.78
CA ASP A 148 4.00 7.81 17.46
C ASP A 148 3.12 6.85 16.66
N ALA A 149 2.30 7.36 15.75
CA ALA A 149 1.40 6.52 14.98
C ALA A 149 1.44 6.87 13.50
N MET A 150 1.45 5.82 12.67
CA MET A 150 1.43 5.91 11.22
C MET A 150 0.28 5.07 10.65
N ARG A 151 -0.55 5.71 9.84
CA ARG A 151 -1.59 5.04 9.04
C ARG A 151 -1.07 4.70 7.66
N ILE A 152 -0.95 3.43 7.34
CA ILE A 152 -0.68 2.96 5.98
C ILE A 152 -1.94 3.14 5.12
N ARG A 153 -1.77 3.68 3.90
CA ARG A 153 -2.86 3.97 2.98
C ARG A 153 -2.76 3.22 1.66
N SER A 154 -1.60 2.66 1.37
CA SER A 154 -1.33 2.08 0.05
C SER A 154 -0.27 0.99 0.08
N PHE A 155 -0.22 0.23 -0.98
CA PHE A 155 0.85 -0.71 -1.33
C PHE A 155 1.14 -0.57 -2.85
N PRO A 156 2.40 -0.63 -3.30
CA PRO A 156 3.64 -0.86 -2.53
C PRO A 156 3.94 0.24 -1.50
N PHE A 157 4.70 -0.08 -0.45
CA PHE A 157 4.97 0.87 0.62
C PHE A 157 5.89 1.99 0.15
N ASN A 158 5.56 3.24 0.54
CA ASN A 158 6.40 4.40 0.31
C ASN A 158 7.67 4.37 1.17
N LEU A 159 8.65 5.22 0.84
CA LEU A 159 9.89 5.35 1.60
C LEU A 159 9.62 5.70 3.07
N GLU A 160 8.67 6.59 3.32
CA GLU A 160 8.30 7.09 4.65
C GLU A 160 7.83 5.97 5.60
N VAL A 161 7.30 4.86 5.05
CA VAL A 161 6.94 3.69 5.88
C VAL A 161 8.20 3.04 6.46
N TRP A 162 9.24 2.94 5.66
CA TRP A 162 10.51 2.35 6.08
C TRP A 162 11.27 3.27 7.04
N GLU A 163 11.28 4.57 6.79
CA GLU A 163 11.86 5.58 7.67
C GLU A 163 11.18 5.54 9.05
N PHE A 164 9.85 5.50 9.10
CA PHE A 164 9.10 5.34 10.35
C PHE A 164 9.48 4.05 11.09
N ILE A 165 9.63 2.94 10.36
CA ILE A 165 10.03 1.67 10.99
C ILE A 165 11.47 1.77 11.54
N GLU A 166 12.37 2.43 10.85
CA GLU A 166 13.77 2.59 11.30
C GLU A 166 13.91 3.46 12.55
N GLU A 167 13.11 4.53 12.65
CA GLU A 167 13.13 5.49 13.73
C GLU A 167 12.65 4.93 15.09
N HIS A 168 11.94 3.81 15.10
CA HIS A 168 11.35 3.23 16.31
C HIS A 168 12.03 1.92 16.70
N ASP A 169 12.19 1.68 18.01
CA ASP A 169 12.74 0.44 18.55
C ASP A 169 11.68 -0.67 18.63
N LEU A 170 10.43 -0.31 18.92
CA LEU A 170 9.29 -1.19 19.06
C LEU A 170 8.09 -0.66 18.29
N LEU A 171 7.47 -1.53 17.50
CA LEU A 171 6.31 -1.19 16.68
C LEU A 171 5.14 -2.13 16.95
N PHE A 172 3.99 -1.56 17.28
CA PHE A 172 2.73 -2.29 17.37
C PHE A 172 2.00 -2.24 16.03
N ILE A 173 1.71 -3.40 15.46
CA ILE A 173 0.95 -3.52 14.21
C ILE A 173 -0.49 -3.88 14.57
N VAL A 174 -1.40 -2.91 14.40
CA VAL A 174 -2.80 -3.06 14.75
C VAL A 174 -3.61 -3.48 13.53
N GLU A 175 -4.21 -4.67 13.59
CA GLU A 175 -4.87 -5.31 12.46
C GLU A 175 -6.21 -5.94 12.87
N GLN A 176 -7.18 -5.85 11.97
CA GLN A 176 -8.47 -6.52 12.12
C GLN A 176 -8.49 -7.85 11.35
N ASN A 177 -7.48 -8.68 11.58
CA ASN A 177 -7.40 -10.05 11.08
C ASN A 177 -6.65 -10.95 12.08
N ARG A 178 -6.86 -12.27 11.98
CA ARG A 178 -6.26 -13.27 12.87
C ARG A 178 -4.78 -13.52 12.60
N ASP A 179 -4.37 -13.36 11.35
CA ASP A 179 -3.12 -13.97 10.88
C ASP A 179 -1.94 -12.96 10.83
N GLY A 180 -2.14 -11.71 11.24
CA GLY A 180 -1.07 -10.69 11.25
C GLY A 180 -0.53 -10.42 9.84
N GLN A 181 -1.42 -10.24 8.88
CA GLN A 181 -1.07 -10.18 7.46
C GLN A 181 -0.23 -8.95 7.12
N MET A 182 -0.54 -7.79 7.69
CA MET A 182 0.24 -6.58 7.49
C MET A 182 1.65 -6.72 8.12
N ARG A 183 1.73 -7.26 9.34
CA ARG A 183 3.03 -7.55 9.95
C ARG A 183 3.87 -8.47 9.07
N THR A 184 3.27 -9.53 8.56
CA THR A 184 3.94 -10.48 7.66
C THR A 184 4.42 -9.79 6.39
N LEU A 185 3.60 -8.93 5.80
CA LEU A 185 3.93 -8.18 4.59
C LEU A 185 5.08 -7.19 4.83
N LEU A 186 5.06 -6.44 5.93
CA LEU A 186 6.15 -5.52 6.31
C LEU A 186 7.47 -6.27 6.51
N MET A 187 7.43 -7.43 7.15
CA MET A 187 8.63 -8.27 7.34
C MET A 187 9.17 -8.79 6.01
N ALA A 188 8.29 -9.24 5.12
CA ALA A 188 8.69 -9.80 3.82
C ALA A 188 9.27 -8.74 2.87
N GLU A 189 8.65 -7.57 2.81
CA GLU A 189 9.07 -6.49 1.91
C GLU A 189 10.28 -5.71 2.44
N GLY A 190 10.35 -5.48 3.75
CA GLY A 190 11.40 -4.68 4.38
C GLY A 190 12.54 -5.48 5.00
N GLY A 191 12.47 -6.81 5.06
CA GLY A 191 13.47 -7.63 5.74
C GLY A 191 13.54 -7.35 7.25
N ILE A 192 12.43 -6.92 7.86
CA ILE A 192 12.37 -6.49 9.26
C ILE A 192 12.47 -7.70 10.19
N ILE A 193 13.28 -7.58 11.24
CA ILE A 193 13.38 -8.63 12.26
C ILE A 193 12.08 -8.78 13.04
N PRO A 194 11.62 -10.01 13.32
CA PRO A 194 10.32 -10.26 13.96
C PRO A 194 10.13 -9.57 15.32
N ASP A 195 11.18 -9.47 16.12
CA ASP A 195 11.10 -8.96 17.50
C ASP A 195 10.80 -7.45 17.58
N LYS A 196 11.05 -6.72 16.49
CA LYS A 196 10.72 -5.29 16.37
C LYS A 196 9.22 -5.04 16.20
N LEU A 197 8.47 -6.00 15.66
CA LEU A 197 7.06 -5.87 15.29
C LEU A 197 6.16 -6.74 16.18
N VAL A 198 5.34 -6.11 17.00
CA VAL A 198 4.36 -6.76 17.87
C VAL A 198 2.94 -6.68 17.28
N SER A 199 2.30 -7.81 17.09
CA SER A 199 0.93 -7.86 16.57
C SER A 199 -0.11 -7.52 17.65
N ILE A 200 -1.05 -6.63 17.31
CA ILE A 200 -2.29 -6.38 18.05
C ILE A 200 -3.44 -6.77 17.11
N LEU A 201 -3.99 -7.96 17.32
CA LEU A 201 -4.96 -8.57 16.40
C LEU A 201 -6.37 -8.53 17.01
N CYS A 202 -7.33 -7.95 16.27
CA CYS A 202 -8.74 -7.96 16.59
C CYS A 202 -9.48 -8.75 15.49
N PHE A 203 -10.14 -9.84 15.84
CA PHE A 203 -10.79 -10.72 14.87
C PHE A 203 -12.05 -11.40 15.40
N ASP A 204 -12.73 -10.75 16.32
CA ASP A 204 -13.98 -11.23 16.93
C ASP A 204 -15.23 -10.89 16.08
N GLY A 205 -15.05 -10.22 14.94
CA GLY A 205 -16.12 -9.84 14.04
C GLY A 205 -16.82 -8.53 14.45
N GLN A 206 -16.29 -7.82 15.44
CA GLN A 206 -16.77 -6.50 15.83
C GLN A 206 -15.79 -5.41 15.39
N PRO A 207 -16.24 -4.16 15.23
CA PRO A 207 -15.33 -3.02 15.03
C PRO A 207 -14.32 -2.92 16.16
N ILE A 208 -13.06 -2.69 15.83
CA ILE A 208 -12.00 -2.53 16.82
C ILE A 208 -12.25 -1.28 17.68
N THR A 209 -12.09 -1.38 18.99
CA THR A 209 -12.28 -0.26 19.91
C THR A 209 -10.96 0.35 20.37
N ALA A 210 -11.00 1.64 20.72
CA ALA A 210 -9.87 2.35 21.33
C ALA A 210 -9.38 1.65 22.61
N SER A 211 -10.32 1.22 23.47
CA SER A 211 -10.00 0.48 24.70
C SER A 211 -9.27 -0.84 24.44
N PHE A 212 -9.65 -1.58 23.39
CA PHE A 212 -8.95 -2.80 23.01
C PHE A 212 -7.49 -2.52 22.68
N ILE A 213 -7.24 -1.53 21.81
CA ILE A 213 -5.89 -1.11 21.39
C ILE A 213 -5.07 -0.68 22.61
N THR A 214 -5.60 0.25 23.41
CA THR A 214 -4.94 0.79 24.60
C THR A 214 -4.55 -0.31 25.59
N ASN A 215 -5.50 -1.19 25.91
CA ASN A 215 -5.26 -2.26 26.90
C ASN A 215 -4.20 -3.25 26.42
N LYS A 216 -4.22 -3.66 25.15
CA LYS A 216 -3.24 -4.59 24.59
C LYS A 216 -1.83 -3.98 24.60
N ILE A 217 -1.67 -2.72 24.19
CA ILE A 217 -0.39 -2.02 24.16
C ILE A 217 0.14 -1.81 25.59
N THR A 218 -0.69 -1.30 26.50
CA THR A 218 -0.30 -1.07 27.91
C THR A 218 0.11 -2.37 28.60
N ALA A 219 -0.63 -3.45 28.40
CA ALA A 219 -0.31 -4.76 28.95
C ALA A 219 1.04 -5.28 28.43
N HIS A 220 1.33 -5.11 27.15
CA HIS A 220 2.62 -5.51 26.58
C HIS A 220 3.78 -4.73 27.18
N ILE A 221 3.66 -3.39 27.27
CA ILE A 221 4.71 -2.52 27.83
C ILE A 221 4.94 -2.78 29.31
N SER A 222 3.88 -3.04 30.09
CA SER A 222 3.99 -3.35 31.53
C SER A 222 4.43 -4.78 31.84
N GLY A 223 4.58 -5.64 30.84
CA GLY A 223 4.88 -7.06 31.02
C GLY A 223 3.75 -7.85 31.70
N THR A 224 2.53 -7.31 31.72
CA THR A 224 1.35 -7.93 32.34
C THR A 224 0.60 -8.77 31.31
N PRO A 225 0.21 -10.01 31.58
CA PRO A 225 -0.64 -10.78 30.66
C PRO A 225 -1.94 -10.03 30.37
N SER A 226 -2.26 -9.80 29.09
CA SER A 226 -3.52 -9.19 28.69
C SER A 226 -4.67 -10.15 29.01
N LEU A 227 -5.60 -9.75 29.90
CA LEU A 227 -6.81 -10.50 30.24
C LEU A 227 -7.92 -10.37 29.21
N VAL A 228 -7.73 -9.56 28.16
CA VAL A 228 -8.73 -9.40 27.09
C VAL A 228 -8.63 -10.60 26.17
N ALA A 229 -9.64 -11.46 26.17
CA ALA A 229 -9.76 -12.56 25.24
C ALA A 229 -9.70 -12.05 23.78
N SER A 230 -9.04 -12.81 22.95
CA SER A 230 -9.05 -12.67 21.49
C SER A 230 -10.47 -12.82 20.95
#